data_5a7f314a3fb2ae01fa91cbd095ad709e
#
_entry.id   5a7f314a3fb2ae01fa91cbd095ad709e
#
_cell.length_a   1.000
_cell.length_b   1.000
_cell.length_c   1.000
_cell.angle_alpha   90.00
_cell.angle_beta   90.00
_cell.angle_gamma   90.00
#
_symmetry.space_group_name_H-M   'P 1'
#
loop_
_entity.id
_entity.type
_entity.pdbx_description
1 polymer ?
#
loop_
_entity_poly.entity_id
_entity_poly.type
_entity_poly.pdbx_seq_one_letter_code
_entity_poly.pdbx_strand_id
1 'polypeptide(L)'
;YKMAVCHRELNQFARAAAAYQNARRYGYGDSALYLDIAQMLHADGKYAPAVAAYEEYLSWRPGDKAAQTGLAGALMALDKKGATRYVVKQAKLFNSRRSDFAPMYLDRSLDQLYFTTTNEKVTGDRRSEITGMKKADIWFSSKDEKGQWKRPEPVEGELNSDAEEGITSFSPD
;
A
#
# COMPACT_ATOMS: atom_id res chain seq x y z
N TYR A 1 -8.02 -20.05 -11.57
CA TYR A 1 -7.56 -19.91 -10.18
C TYR A 1 -6.10 -19.44 -10.10
N LYS A 2 -5.10 -20.21 -10.63
CA LYS A 2 -3.66 -19.89 -10.51
C LYS A 2 -3.31 -18.45 -10.95
N MET A 3 -3.91 -17.96 -12.02
CA MET A 3 -3.74 -16.57 -12.46
C MET A 3 -4.22 -15.55 -11.41
N ALA A 4 -5.31 -15.85 -10.71
CA ALA A 4 -5.79 -15.00 -9.62
C ALA A 4 -4.79 -14.93 -8.46
N VAL A 5 -4.20 -16.09 -8.09
CA VAL A 5 -3.11 -16.13 -7.09
C VAL A 5 -1.95 -15.25 -7.52
N CYS A 6 -1.48 -15.35 -8.78
CA CYS A 6 -0.40 -14.49 -9.28
C CYS A 6 -0.74 -12.99 -9.17
N HIS A 7 -1.98 -12.61 -9.52
CA HIS A 7 -2.41 -11.22 -9.38
C HIS A 7 -2.48 -10.77 -7.90
N ARG A 8 -2.88 -11.66 -6.98
CA ARG A 8 -2.87 -11.38 -5.55
C ARG A 8 -1.47 -11.11 -5.04
N GLU A 9 -0.50 -11.97 -5.37
CA GLU A 9 0.90 -11.82 -4.95
C GLU A 9 1.55 -10.53 -5.52
N LEU A 10 1.06 -10.06 -6.66
CA LEU A 10 1.46 -8.78 -7.26
C LEU A 10 0.66 -7.58 -6.73
N ASN A 11 -0.15 -7.74 -5.69
CA ASN A 11 -1.05 -6.72 -5.13
C ASN A 11 -2.01 -6.08 -6.17
N GLN A 12 -2.32 -6.81 -7.24
CA GLN A 12 -3.27 -6.38 -8.28
C GLN A 12 -4.68 -6.84 -7.89
N PHE A 13 -5.21 -6.30 -6.79
CA PHE A 13 -6.42 -6.82 -6.12
C PHE A 13 -7.66 -6.83 -7.02
N ALA A 14 -7.88 -5.77 -7.83
CA ALA A 14 -8.98 -5.75 -8.78
C ALA A 14 -8.92 -6.88 -9.80
N ARG A 15 -7.71 -7.15 -10.35
CA ARG A 15 -7.49 -8.24 -11.31
C ARG A 15 -7.59 -9.60 -10.64
N ALA A 16 -7.10 -9.73 -9.42
CA ALA A 16 -7.22 -10.96 -8.64
C ALA A 16 -8.69 -11.28 -8.37
N ALA A 17 -9.49 -10.32 -7.90
CA ALA A 17 -10.92 -10.49 -7.66
C ALA A 17 -11.64 -10.95 -8.94
N ALA A 18 -11.41 -10.30 -10.08
CA ALA A 18 -12.01 -10.68 -11.35
C ALA A 18 -11.61 -12.10 -11.79
N ALA A 19 -10.34 -12.47 -11.62
CA ALA A 19 -9.84 -13.79 -11.99
C ALA A 19 -10.39 -14.89 -11.07
N TYR A 20 -10.54 -14.63 -9.77
CA TYR A 20 -11.22 -15.56 -8.83
C TYR A 20 -12.71 -15.70 -9.15
N GLN A 21 -13.42 -14.60 -9.45
CA GLN A 21 -14.82 -14.66 -9.87
C GLN A 21 -15.02 -15.46 -11.16
N ASN A 22 -14.09 -15.33 -12.12
CA ASN A 22 -14.09 -16.16 -13.32
C ASN A 22 -13.86 -17.64 -12.98
N ALA A 23 -12.89 -17.96 -12.09
CA ALA A 23 -12.69 -19.33 -11.65
C ALA A 23 -13.97 -19.94 -11.04
N ARG A 24 -14.70 -19.16 -10.22
CA ARG A 24 -16.01 -19.54 -9.69
C ARG A 24 -17.02 -19.84 -10.80
N ARG A 25 -17.12 -18.95 -11.79
CA ARG A 25 -18.04 -19.09 -12.92
C ARG A 25 -17.77 -20.35 -13.74
N TYR A 26 -16.52 -20.76 -13.86
CA TYR A 26 -16.11 -21.96 -14.56
C TYR A 26 -16.07 -23.22 -13.67
N GLY A 27 -16.71 -23.17 -12.51
CA GLY A 27 -16.93 -24.36 -11.67
C GLY A 27 -15.73 -24.78 -10.83
N TYR A 28 -14.78 -23.89 -10.53
CA TYR A 28 -13.74 -24.22 -9.57
C TYR A 28 -14.36 -24.40 -8.17
N GLY A 29 -14.31 -25.63 -7.67
CA GLY A 29 -15.14 -26.09 -6.53
C GLY A 29 -14.54 -25.91 -5.14
N ASP A 30 -13.43 -25.18 -4.98
CA ASP A 30 -12.82 -24.94 -3.65
C ASP A 30 -13.60 -23.85 -2.89
N SER A 31 -14.05 -24.20 -1.68
CA SER A 31 -14.77 -23.23 -0.81
C SER A 31 -13.89 -22.05 -0.40
N ALA A 32 -12.57 -22.21 -0.33
CA ALA A 32 -11.63 -21.13 -0.04
C ALA A 32 -11.69 -20.00 -1.08
N LEU A 33 -12.10 -20.31 -2.32
CA LEU A 33 -12.28 -19.35 -3.39
C LEU A 33 -13.22 -18.20 -3.02
N TYR A 34 -14.26 -18.46 -2.25
CA TYR A 34 -15.24 -17.43 -1.85
C TYR A 34 -14.63 -16.45 -0.86
N LEU A 35 -13.80 -16.95 0.06
CA LEU A 35 -13.03 -16.11 0.98
C LEU A 35 -12.00 -15.29 0.22
N ASP A 36 -11.28 -15.89 -0.73
CA ASP A 36 -10.33 -15.19 -1.60
C ASP A 36 -11.02 -14.03 -2.36
N ILE A 37 -12.20 -14.26 -2.93
CA ILE A 37 -12.98 -13.21 -3.61
C ILE A 37 -13.30 -12.07 -2.65
N ALA A 38 -13.82 -12.39 -1.46
CA ALA A 38 -14.18 -11.38 -0.46
C ALA A 38 -12.97 -10.53 -0.04
N GLN A 39 -11.84 -11.17 0.24
CA GLN A 39 -10.61 -10.51 0.62
C GLN A 39 -10.06 -9.59 -0.49
N MET A 40 -10.10 -10.04 -1.74
CA MET A 40 -9.63 -9.23 -2.86
C MET A 40 -10.52 -8.02 -3.13
N LEU A 41 -11.84 -8.18 -3.01
CA LEU A 41 -12.79 -7.06 -3.10
C LEU A 41 -12.58 -6.05 -1.97
N HIS A 42 -12.34 -6.55 -0.74
CA HIS A 42 -12.05 -5.71 0.42
C HIS A 42 -10.73 -4.92 0.21
N ALA A 43 -9.67 -5.59 -0.21
CA ALA A 43 -8.38 -4.96 -0.47
C ALA A 43 -8.42 -3.93 -1.64
N ASP A 44 -9.34 -4.14 -2.60
CA ASP A 44 -9.60 -3.20 -3.72
C ASP A 44 -10.52 -2.03 -3.31
N GLY A 45 -10.93 -1.95 -2.03
CA GLY A 45 -11.83 -0.90 -1.54
C GLY A 45 -13.29 -1.06 -1.95
N LYS A 46 -13.66 -2.18 -2.53
CA LYS A 46 -15.03 -2.51 -2.93
C LYS A 46 -15.78 -3.14 -1.76
N TYR A 47 -16.05 -2.33 -0.73
CA TYR A 47 -16.56 -2.82 0.55
C TYR A 47 -17.95 -3.45 0.45
N ALA A 48 -18.90 -2.85 -0.27
CA ALA A 48 -20.25 -3.40 -0.38
C ALA A 48 -20.27 -4.79 -1.03
N PRO A 49 -19.64 -5.05 -2.20
CA PRO A 49 -19.55 -6.41 -2.72
C PRO A 49 -18.66 -7.33 -1.87
N ALA A 50 -17.69 -6.80 -1.10
CA ALA A 50 -16.91 -7.61 -0.16
C ALA A 50 -17.79 -8.13 0.99
N VAL A 51 -18.66 -7.29 1.56
CA VAL A 51 -19.65 -7.70 2.58
C VAL A 51 -20.49 -8.86 2.07
N ALA A 52 -21.10 -8.73 0.90
CA ALA A 52 -21.92 -9.81 0.34
C ALA A 52 -21.14 -11.11 0.15
N ALA A 53 -19.88 -11.02 -0.31
CA ALA A 53 -19.03 -12.19 -0.51
C ALA A 53 -18.61 -12.84 0.83
N TYR A 54 -18.33 -12.05 1.89
CA TYR A 54 -18.07 -12.57 3.23
C TYR A 54 -19.31 -13.24 3.82
N GLU A 55 -20.49 -12.64 3.68
CA GLU A 55 -21.75 -13.22 4.17
C GLU A 55 -22.07 -14.55 3.45
N GLU A 56 -21.88 -14.60 2.12
CA GLU A 56 -22.03 -15.83 1.35
C GLU A 56 -21.08 -16.92 1.90
N TYR A 57 -19.81 -16.63 2.09
CA TYR A 57 -18.85 -17.59 2.64
C TYR A 57 -19.21 -18.03 4.06
N LEU A 58 -19.56 -17.10 4.93
CA LEU A 58 -19.93 -17.38 6.33
C LEU A 58 -21.23 -18.18 6.46
N SER A 59 -22.11 -18.18 5.46
CA SER A 59 -23.27 -19.05 5.46
C SER A 59 -22.91 -20.53 5.48
N TRP A 60 -21.73 -20.90 4.94
CA TRP A 60 -21.22 -22.28 4.94
C TRP A 60 -20.15 -22.51 6.02
N ARG A 61 -19.43 -21.47 6.42
CA ARG A 61 -18.33 -21.51 7.39
C ARG A 61 -18.51 -20.45 8.48
N PRO A 62 -19.58 -20.53 9.31
CA PRO A 62 -19.92 -19.46 10.26
C PRO A 62 -18.84 -19.22 11.32
N GLY A 63 -18.01 -20.23 11.62
CA GLY A 63 -16.94 -20.15 12.62
C GLY A 63 -15.61 -19.58 12.11
N ASP A 64 -15.49 -19.20 10.83
CA ASP A 64 -14.23 -18.70 10.29
C ASP A 64 -13.94 -17.28 10.78
N LYS A 65 -12.95 -17.17 11.67
CA LYS A 65 -12.56 -15.89 12.30
C LYS A 65 -11.99 -14.88 11.31
N ALA A 66 -11.27 -15.34 10.28
CA ALA A 66 -10.71 -14.44 9.27
C ALA A 66 -11.82 -13.78 8.45
N ALA A 67 -12.84 -14.57 8.05
CA ALA A 67 -14.00 -14.06 7.35
C ALA A 67 -14.86 -13.13 8.24
N GLN A 68 -15.08 -13.48 9.51
CA GLN A 68 -15.80 -12.62 10.46
C GLN A 68 -15.10 -11.27 10.66
N THR A 69 -13.77 -11.28 10.83
CA THR A 69 -12.97 -10.05 10.95
C THR A 69 -13.01 -9.23 9.66
N GLY A 70 -12.90 -9.90 8.51
CA GLY A 70 -13.00 -9.23 7.21
C GLY A 70 -14.35 -8.58 6.97
N LEU A 71 -15.45 -9.29 7.33
CA LEU A 71 -16.81 -8.75 7.26
C LEU A 71 -16.96 -7.50 8.17
N ALA A 72 -16.54 -7.60 9.42
CA ALA A 72 -16.60 -6.49 10.36
C ALA A 72 -15.82 -5.27 9.85
N GLY A 73 -14.61 -5.48 9.29
CA GLY A 73 -13.81 -4.42 8.69
C GLY A 73 -14.47 -3.78 7.46
N ALA A 74 -15.08 -4.57 6.60
CA ALA A 74 -15.79 -4.07 5.42
C ALA A 74 -17.04 -3.26 5.81
N LEU A 75 -17.81 -3.73 6.81
CA LEU A 75 -18.95 -3.00 7.35
C LEU A 75 -18.53 -1.67 8.00
N MET A 76 -17.45 -1.67 8.78
CA MET A 76 -16.89 -0.45 9.38
C MET A 76 -16.46 0.56 8.30
N ALA A 77 -15.88 0.09 7.19
CA ALA A 77 -15.49 0.95 6.08
C ALA A 77 -16.69 1.57 5.33
N LEU A 78 -17.84 0.87 5.31
CA LEU A 78 -19.09 1.41 4.78
C LEU A 78 -19.76 2.40 5.72
N ASP A 79 -19.62 2.22 7.03
CA ASP A 79 -20.16 3.14 8.05
C ASP A 79 -19.26 4.35 8.21
N LYS A 80 -19.41 5.32 7.31
CA LYS A 80 -18.64 6.57 7.34
C LYS A 80 -18.95 7.50 8.52
N LYS A 81 -19.84 7.11 9.42
CA LYS A 81 -20.23 7.93 10.59
C LYS A 81 -19.09 8.15 11.59
N GLY A 82 -18.07 7.29 11.55
CA GLY A 82 -16.83 7.45 12.30
C GLY A 82 -15.78 8.32 11.61
N ALA A 83 -16.14 9.18 10.68
CA ALA A 83 -15.20 10.01 9.94
C ALA A 83 -14.27 10.77 10.91
N THR A 84 -12.99 10.55 10.76
CA THR A 84 -11.98 11.28 11.53
C THR A 84 -11.99 12.75 11.09
N ARG A 85 -11.55 13.66 11.98
CA ARG A 85 -11.30 15.06 11.62
C ARG A 85 -10.13 15.24 10.65
N TYR A 86 -9.41 14.15 10.35
CA TYR A 86 -8.27 14.16 9.44
C TYR A 86 -8.73 14.00 8.00
N VAL A 87 -8.17 14.82 7.12
CA VAL A 87 -8.34 14.72 5.68
C VAL A 87 -7.04 14.16 5.09
N VAL A 88 -7.08 12.93 4.58
CA VAL A 88 -5.93 12.32 3.91
C VAL A 88 -5.93 12.75 2.46
N LYS A 89 -4.83 13.35 2.01
CA LYS A 89 -4.61 13.77 0.61
C LYS A 89 -3.29 13.20 0.10
N GLN A 90 -3.27 12.82 -1.17
CA GLN A 90 -2.03 12.45 -1.82
C GLN A 90 -1.09 13.65 -1.89
N ALA A 91 0.13 13.49 -1.40
CA ALA A 91 1.20 14.49 -1.49
C ALA A 91 1.90 14.39 -2.85
N LYS A 92 1.26 14.89 -3.91
CA LYS A 92 1.68 14.70 -5.32
C LYS A 92 3.13 15.12 -5.60
N LEU A 93 3.68 16.06 -4.83
CA LEU A 93 5.07 16.51 -4.98
C LEU A 93 6.07 15.45 -4.52
N PHE A 94 5.72 14.70 -3.48
CA PHE A 94 6.59 13.70 -2.83
C PHE A 94 6.33 12.29 -3.33
N ASN A 95 5.06 11.96 -3.61
CA ASN A 95 4.69 10.61 -4.02
C ASN A 95 5.08 10.33 -5.47
N SER A 96 5.82 9.28 -5.67
CA SER A 96 6.18 8.72 -6.96
C SER A 96 5.16 7.67 -7.45
N ARG A 97 5.46 6.99 -8.55
CA ARG A 97 4.71 5.79 -9.00
C ARG A 97 5.18 4.51 -8.31
N ARG A 98 6.19 4.62 -7.47
CA ARG A 98 6.81 3.52 -6.72
C ARG A 98 6.48 3.68 -5.24
N SER A 99 7.24 3.02 -4.39
CA SER A 99 7.05 3.12 -2.94
C SER A 99 7.78 4.34 -2.39
N ASP A 100 7.05 5.17 -1.64
CA ASP A 100 7.57 6.30 -0.89
C ASP A 100 7.08 6.13 0.55
N PHE A 101 7.99 6.08 1.51
CA PHE A 101 7.68 5.70 2.89
C PHE A 101 8.65 6.35 3.90
N ALA A 102 8.41 6.13 5.19
CA ALA A 102 9.19 6.66 6.30
C ALA A 102 9.45 8.18 6.24
N PRO A 103 8.40 9.02 6.06
CA PRO A 103 8.59 10.47 6.07
C PRO A 103 9.00 10.95 7.46
N MET A 104 10.02 11.80 7.52
CA MET A 104 10.51 12.39 8.77
C MET A 104 10.95 13.83 8.58
N TYR A 105 10.50 14.70 9.45
CA TYR A 105 11.02 16.05 9.52
C TYR A 105 12.37 16.07 10.24
N LEU A 106 13.30 16.91 9.75
CA LEU A 106 14.61 17.07 10.37
C LEU A 106 14.47 17.56 11.82
N ASP A 107 13.63 18.56 12.01
CA ASP A 107 13.42 19.19 13.31
C ASP A 107 12.00 19.76 13.46
N ARG A 108 11.79 20.53 14.53
CA ARG A 108 10.50 21.15 14.85
C ARG A 108 10.12 22.34 13.97
N SER A 109 11.01 22.84 13.12
CA SER A 109 10.68 23.90 12.15
C SER A 109 9.72 23.39 11.07
N LEU A 110 9.74 22.09 10.81
CA LEU A 110 8.96 21.43 9.76
C LEU A 110 9.24 21.98 8.35
N ASP A 111 10.47 22.45 8.11
CA ASP A 111 10.90 23.06 6.85
C ASP A 111 11.73 22.13 5.98
N GLN A 112 12.17 21.00 6.52
CA GLN A 112 12.89 19.96 5.82
C GLN A 112 12.24 18.61 6.08
N LEU A 113 11.86 17.95 4.99
CA LEU A 113 11.24 16.62 5.01
C LEU A 113 12.14 15.62 4.30
N TYR A 114 12.52 14.59 4.99
CA TYR A 114 13.25 13.44 4.46
C TYR A 114 12.29 12.28 4.30
N PHE A 115 12.53 11.41 3.33
CA PHE A 115 11.74 10.20 3.11
C PHE A 115 12.52 9.18 2.29
N THR A 116 12.11 7.94 2.39
CA THR A 116 12.69 6.84 1.62
C THR A 116 11.87 6.60 0.36
N THR A 117 12.53 6.38 -0.77
CA THR A 117 11.85 6.14 -2.05
C THR A 117 12.54 5.07 -2.89
N THR A 118 11.75 4.30 -3.64
CA THR A 118 12.23 3.35 -4.67
C THR A 118 11.95 3.85 -6.09
N ASN A 119 11.89 5.16 -6.29
CA ASN A 119 11.62 5.73 -7.61
C ASN A 119 12.72 5.39 -8.62
N GLU A 120 12.46 5.56 -9.92
CA GLU A 120 13.41 5.16 -10.97
C GLU A 120 14.71 6.00 -11.02
N LYS A 121 14.79 7.09 -10.23
CA LYS A 121 15.94 8.01 -10.17
C LYS A 121 16.86 7.77 -8.96
N VAL A 122 16.59 6.72 -8.17
CA VAL A 122 17.46 6.33 -7.07
C VAL A 122 18.84 5.91 -7.58
N THR A 123 19.82 5.97 -6.68
CA THR A 123 21.21 5.64 -6.95
C THR A 123 21.35 4.17 -7.36
N GLY A 124 22.24 3.90 -8.30
CA GLY A 124 22.53 2.54 -8.77
C GLY A 124 21.40 1.90 -9.58
N ASP A 125 21.70 0.70 -10.10
CA ASP A 125 20.78 -0.09 -10.93
C ASP A 125 20.40 -1.43 -10.31
N ARG A 126 20.89 -1.71 -9.10
CA ARG A 126 20.56 -2.95 -8.39
C ARG A 126 19.08 -2.98 -8.05
N ARG A 127 18.50 -4.16 -8.21
CA ARG A 127 17.09 -4.43 -7.90
C ARG A 127 16.96 -5.41 -6.74
N SER A 128 15.92 -5.23 -5.96
CA SER A 128 15.54 -6.20 -4.95
C SER A 128 15.13 -7.51 -5.61
N GLU A 129 15.70 -8.62 -5.17
CA GLU A 129 15.34 -9.97 -5.64
C GLU A 129 13.91 -10.36 -5.25
N ILE A 130 13.35 -9.71 -4.23
CA ILE A 130 12.00 -9.96 -3.73
C ILE A 130 10.96 -9.17 -4.52
N THR A 131 11.19 -7.86 -4.73
CA THR A 131 10.19 -6.95 -5.31
C THR A 131 10.42 -6.63 -6.78
N GLY A 132 11.63 -6.86 -7.30
CA GLY A 132 12.06 -6.44 -8.64
C GLY A 132 12.17 -4.91 -8.80
N MET A 133 11.87 -4.12 -7.77
CA MET A 133 12.05 -2.67 -7.78
C MET A 133 13.52 -2.31 -7.57
N LYS A 134 13.92 -1.11 -7.98
CA LYS A 134 15.21 -0.55 -7.59
C LYS A 134 15.28 -0.46 -6.07
N LYS A 135 16.47 -0.55 -5.52
CA LYS A 135 16.72 -0.38 -4.09
C LYS A 135 16.35 1.04 -3.65
N ALA A 136 16.02 1.19 -2.39
CA ALA A 136 15.54 2.47 -1.86
C ALA A 136 16.68 3.42 -1.53
N ASP A 137 16.46 4.71 -1.77
CA ASP A 137 17.33 5.81 -1.37
C ASP A 137 16.61 6.76 -0.42
N ILE A 138 17.41 7.55 0.30
CA ILE A 138 16.94 8.65 1.12
C ILE A 138 16.91 9.92 0.25
N TRP A 139 15.73 10.53 0.19
CA TRP A 139 15.50 11.79 -0.49
C TRP A 139 15.03 12.85 0.50
N PHE A 140 15.22 14.11 0.14
CA PHE A 140 14.75 15.22 0.95
C PHE A 140 14.13 16.33 0.12
N SER A 141 13.40 17.19 0.78
CA SER A 141 12.91 18.46 0.26
C SER A 141 12.94 19.51 1.36
N SER A 142 13.17 20.76 0.98
CA SER A 142 13.08 21.91 1.88
C SER A 142 12.02 22.89 1.38
N LYS A 143 11.51 23.72 2.29
CA LYS A 143 10.69 24.86 1.91
C LYS A 143 11.55 26.02 1.42
N ASP A 144 11.00 26.81 0.51
CA ASP A 144 11.57 28.07 0.07
C ASP A 144 11.20 29.22 1.05
N GLU A 145 11.68 30.44 0.75
CA GLU A 145 11.40 31.64 1.55
C GLU A 145 9.91 31.99 1.64
N LYS A 146 9.08 31.44 0.75
CA LYS A 146 7.61 31.60 0.74
C LYS A 146 6.90 30.47 1.47
N GLY A 147 7.64 29.55 2.08
CA GLY A 147 7.10 28.39 2.77
C GLY A 147 6.58 27.28 1.84
N GLN A 148 6.93 27.33 0.54
CA GLN A 148 6.51 26.32 -0.42
C GLN A 148 7.57 25.21 -0.55
N TRP A 149 7.12 23.96 -0.62
CA TRP A 149 8.00 22.83 -0.80
C TRP A 149 8.68 22.84 -2.16
N LYS A 150 10.00 22.73 -2.17
CA LYS A 150 10.80 22.51 -3.38
C LYS A 150 10.60 21.07 -3.88
N ARG A 151 11.02 20.82 -5.13
CA ARG A 151 11.01 19.46 -5.67
C ARG A 151 11.99 18.59 -4.88
N PRO A 152 11.58 17.38 -4.47
CA PRO A 152 12.47 16.45 -3.78
C PRO A 152 13.67 16.05 -4.63
N GLU A 153 14.80 15.87 -3.96
CA GLU A 153 16.07 15.44 -4.54
C GLU A 153 16.77 14.43 -3.64
N PRO A 154 17.69 13.61 -4.18
CA PRO A 154 18.48 12.69 -3.37
C PRO A 154 19.29 13.47 -2.33
N VAL A 155 19.50 12.87 -1.15
CA VAL A 155 20.44 13.41 -0.17
C VAL A 155 21.84 13.30 -0.75
N GLU A 156 22.59 14.41 -0.71
CA GLU A 156 23.97 14.45 -1.17
C GLU A 156 24.92 13.71 -0.22
N GLY A 157 26.06 13.25 -0.75
CA GLY A 157 27.11 12.58 0.00
C GLY A 157 27.02 11.06 -0.07
N GLU A 158 27.52 10.37 0.95
CA GLU A 158 27.67 8.90 0.98
C GLU A 158 26.46 8.17 1.58
N LEU A 159 25.35 8.85 1.85
CA LEU A 159 24.18 8.24 2.48
C LEU A 159 23.41 7.33 1.52
N ASN A 160 23.45 7.62 0.22
CA ASN A 160 22.84 6.79 -0.80
C ASN A 160 23.91 6.01 -1.55
N SER A 161 23.72 4.71 -1.71
CA SER A 161 24.67 3.79 -2.31
C SER A 161 23.97 2.79 -3.24
N ASP A 162 24.66 1.74 -3.65
CA ASP A 162 24.08 0.59 -4.36
C ASP A 162 23.32 -0.38 -3.41
N ALA A 163 23.25 -0.07 -2.12
CA ALA A 163 22.53 -0.87 -1.12
C ALA A 163 21.08 -0.38 -0.93
N GLU A 164 20.41 -0.86 0.09
CA GLU A 164 19.06 -0.45 0.48
C GLU A 164 19.20 0.53 1.65
N GLU A 165 18.88 1.79 1.43
CA GLU A 165 18.91 2.80 2.48
C GLU A 165 17.50 3.16 2.94
N GLY A 166 17.39 3.60 4.19
CA GLY A 166 16.13 4.02 4.77
C GLY A 166 16.31 4.89 5.99
N ILE A 167 15.40 5.86 6.15
CA ILE A 167 15.39 6.73 7.31
C ILE A 167 14.80 5.98 8.50
N THR A 168 15.46 6.15 9.68
CA THR A 168 14.93 5.64 10.95
C THR A 168 14.56 6.78 11.91
N SER A 169 15.51 7.68 12.18
CA SER A 169 15.30 8.87 13.03
C SER A 169 16.46 9.84 12.86
N PHE A 170 16.24 11.08 13.28
CA PHE A 170 17.31 12.07 13.48
C PHE A 170 17.61 12.18 14.96
N SER A 171 18.89 12.40 15.31
CA SER A 171 19.27 12.76 16.67
C SER A 171 18.83 14.19 16.99
N PRO A 172 18.61 14.54 18.25
CA PRO A 172 18.19 15.90 18.63
C PRO A 172 19.32 16.93 18.60
N ASP A 173 20.56 16.52 18.39
CA ASP A 173 21.82 17.29 18.37
C ASP A 173 22.41 17.46 16.96
#